data_0ca11ada148d06f719bdb46ea9844b9a
#
_entry.id   0ca11ada148d06f719bdb46ea9844b9a
#
_cell.length_a   1.000
_cell.length_b   1.000
_cell.length_c   1.000
_cell.angle_alpha   90.00
_cell.angle_beta   90.00
_cell.angle_gamma   90.00
#
_symmetry.space_group_name_H-M   'P 1'
#
loop_
_entity.id
_entity.type
_entity.pdbx_description
1 polymer ?
#
loop_
_entity_poly.entity_id
_entity_poly.type
_entity_poly.pdbx_seq_one_letter_code
_entity_poly.pdbx_strand_id
1 'polypeptide(L)'
;MAQAYTVRSRIARLIVRGLFAAIFRIRHYGTLPSRGPLLVVANHQGWADGFLLAASFPLRANVWLLGDREGTGKVWWWRAVLRAVGIVIPIERTSTTADRAAIATTLRALERGGIVVVFAEGRVSRVESSLGPFARGVGYLALRSGSPILPVWLSGTAELYLRKELATIVGTPRTVPKDAPTKEATRKLALVLHDDLARLEPSDHAAEPAHKRMRWLTNLF
;
A
#
# COMPACT_ATOMS: atom_id res chain seq x y z
N MET A 1 -21.52 7.61 0.77
CA MET A 1 -21.01 8.93 1.20
C MET A 1 -19.49 8.93 1.04
N ALA A 2 -18.91 9.78 0.17
CA ALA A 2 -17.47 9.95 0.13
C ALA A 2 -17.09 10.68 1.41
N GLN A 3 -16.43 10.00 2.33
CA GLN A 3 -15.81 10.69 3.44
C GLN A 3 -14.76 11.62 2.82
N ALA A 4 -15.05 12.92 2.89
CA ALA A 4 -14.06 13.94 2.61
C ALA A 4 -12.84 13.60 3.47
N TYR A 5 -11.66 13.72 2.88
CA TYR A 5 -10.39 13.54 3.56
C TYR A 5 -10.36 14.49 4.76
N THR A 6 -10.66 13.95 5.93
CA THR A 6 -10.94 14.75 7.11
C THR A 6 -9.65 15.27 7.74
N VAL A 7 -9.72 16.37 8.46
CA VAL A 7 -8.61 16.89 9.30
C VAL A 7 -8.05 15.78 10.18
N ARG A 8 -8.90 14.87 10.67
CA ARG A 8 -8.52 13.70 11.47
C ARG A 8 -7.51 12.79 10.77
N SER A 9 -7.73 12.47 9.48
CA SER A 9 -6.80 11.61 8.73
C SER A 9 -5.44 12.28 8.50
N ARG A 10 -5.41 13.59 8.32
CA ARG A 10 -4.16 14.37 8.21
C ARG A 10 -3.40 14.37 9.53
N ILE A 11 -4.08 14.61 10.64
CA ILE A 11 -3.49 14.55 11.98
C ILE A 11 -2.95 13.14 12.27
N ALA A 12 -3.74 12.10 12.00
CA ALA A 12 -3.31 10.72 12.19
C ALA A 12 -2.06 10.39 11.37
N ARG A 13 -1.98 10.83 10.12
CA ARG A 13 -0.78 10.63 9.26
C ARG A 13 0.42 11.43 9.77
N LEU A 14 0.23 12.63 10.32
CA LEU A 14 1.31 13.39 10.96
C LEU A 14 1.85 12.64 12.19
N ILE A 15 0.97 12.10 13.04
CA ILE A 15 1.36 11.30 14.19
C ILE A 15 2.15 10.07 13.77
N VAL A 16 1.64 9.31 12.78
CA VAL A 16 2.35 8.14 12.23
C VAL A 16 3.71 8.53 11.67
N ARG A 17 3.80 9.62 10.92
CA ARG A 17 5.08 10.14 10.39
C ARG A 17 6.07 10.46 11.50
N GLY A 18 5.62 11.14 12.56
CA GLY A 18 6.45 11.48 13.72
C GLY A 18 6.95 10.23 14.46
N LEU A 19 6.05 9.26 14.72
CA LEU A 19 6.39 7.99 15.37
C LEU A 19 7.38 7.17 14.53
N PHE A 20 7.14 7.04 13.23
CA PHE A 20 8.04 6.31 12.34
C PHE A 20 9.41 6.98 12.26
N ALA A 21 9.47 8.31 12.17
CA ALA A 21 10.74 9.05 12.15
C ALA A 21 11.51 8.95 13.48
N ALA A 22 10.80 8.83 14.62
CA ALA A 22 11.43 8.63 15.93
C ALA A 22 12.03 7.23 16.10
N ILE A 23 11.36 6.19 15.54
CA ILE A 23 11.73 4.79 15.70
C ILE A 23 12.67 4.31 14.59
N PHE A 24 12.41 4.70 13.34
CA PHE A 24 13.07 4.20 12.13
C PHE A 24 13.87 5.30 11.42
N ARG A 25 14.73 4.89 10.50
CA ARG A 25 15.37 5.78 9.53
C ARG A 25 14.60 5.72 8.22
N ILE A 26 13.83 6.76 7.91
CA ILE A 26 12.98 6.77 6.71
C ILE A 26 13.75 7.37 5.53
N ARG A 27 13.74 6.65 4.40
CA ARG A 27 14.30 7.09 3.12
C ARG A 27 13.22 7.14 2.04
N HIS A 28 13.28 8.14 1.18
CA HIS A 28 12.39 8.27 0.03
C HIS A 28 13.22 8.45 -1.24
N TYR A 29 13.01 7.55 -2.19
CA TYR A 29 13.61 7.62 -3.52
C TYR A 29 12.50 7.89 -4.52
N GLY A 30 12.55 9.08 -5.15
CA GLY A 30 11.48 9.59 -6.00
C GLY A 30 10.42 10.38 -5.24
N THR A 31 9.40 10.84 -5.95
CA THR A 31 8.36 11.74 -5.41
C THR A 31 6.98 11.14 -5.54
N LEU A 32 6.26 11.06 -4.43
CA LEU A 32 4.86 10.63 -4.41
C LEU A 32 3.95 11.81 -4.76
N PRO A 33 2.98 11.64 -5.68
CA PRO A 33 2.10 12.70 -6.11
C PRO A 33 1.11 13.10 -5.00
N SER A 34 0.66 14.35 -5.05
CA SER A 34 -0.30 14.87 -4.07
C SER A 34 -1.76 14.78 -4.54
N ARG A 35 -2.00 14.41 -5.79
CA ARG A 35 -3.33 14.34 -6.42
C ARG A 35 -3.41 13.09 -7.28
N GLY A 36 -4.61 12.51 -7.34
CA GLY A 36 -5.01 11.44 -8.26
C GLY A 36 -5.90 11.98 -9.39
N PRO A 37 -6.56 11.09 -10.16
CA PRO A 37 -6.66 9.66 -9.85
C PRO A 37 -5.33 8.90 -10.01
N LEU A 38 -5.06 7.97 -9.10
CA LEU A 38 -3.84 7.17 -9.14
C LEU A 38 -4.05 5.80 -8.47
N LEU A 39 -3.70 4.73 -9.16
CA LEU A 39 -3.63 3.40 -8.59
C LEU A 39 -2.17 3.11 -8.22
N VAL A 40 -1.87 3.01 -6.93
CA VAL A 40 -0.53 2.66 -6.43
C VAL A 40 -0.47 1.17 -6.21
N VAL A 41 0.55 0.53 -6.77
CA VAL A 41 0.80 -0.91 -6.64
C VAL A 41 2.08 -1.10 -5.84
N ALA A 42 2.00 -1.79 -4.71
CA ALA A 42 3.13 -1.99 -3.82
C ALA A 42 3.29 -3.47 -3.41
N ASN A 43 4.52 -3.86 -3.02
CA ASN A 43 4.80 -5.11 -2.34
C ASN A 43 4.32 -5.06 -0.88
N HIS A 44 4.16 -6.24 -0.24
CA HIS A 44 3.64 -6.33 1.12
C HIS A 44 4.48 -7.30 1.97
N GLN A 45 5.31 -6.74 2.85
CA GLN A 45 6.27 -7.50 3.67
C GLN A 45 5.92 -7.49 5.16
N GLY A 46 5.17 -6.49 5.64
CA GLY A 46 4.81 -6.39 7.04
C GLY A 46 3.66 -5.43 7.34
N TRP A 47 3.24 -5.40 8.60
CA TRP A 47 2.17 -4.52 9.06
C TRP A 47 2.49 -3.02 8.86
N ALA A 48 3.77 -2.67 8.88
CA ALA A 48 4.22 -1.28 8.77
C ALA A 48 4.03 -0.68 7.37
N ASP A 49 3.91 -1.51 6.32
CA ASP A 49 3.85 -1.07 4.92
C ASP A 49 2.77 -0.02 4.65
N GLY A 50 1.56 -0.32 5.09
CA GLY A 50 0.42 0.59 4.88
C GLY A 50 0.61 1.94 5.57
N PHE A 51 1.21 1.94 6.76
CA PHE A 51 1.48 3.17 7.51
C PHE A 51 2.64 3.95 6.91
N LEU A 52 3.75 3.28 6.60
CA LEU A 52 4.89 3.88 5.95
C LEU A 52 4.45 4.57 4.66
N LEU A 53 3.72 3.85 3.81
CA LEU A 53 3.29 4.38 2.53
C LEU A 53 2.29 5.54 2.70
N ALA A 54 1.27 5.38 3.54
CA ALA A 54 0.31 6.45 3.81
C ALA A 54 0.98 7.71 4.41
N ALA A 55 1.96 7.54 5.29
CA ALA A 55 2.73 8.63 5.89
C ALA A 55 3.68 9.29 4.87
N SER A 56 4.17 8.56 3.87
CA SER A 56 5.09 9.07 2.85
C SER A 56 4.42 10.03 1.87
N PHE A 57 3.12 9.88 1.61
CA PHE A 57 2.39 10.80 0.74
C PHE A 57 2.26 12.21 1.34
N PRO A 58 2.26 13.29 0.52
CA PRO A 58 1.95 14.64 0.97
C PRO A 58 0.62 14.68 1.74
N LEU A 59 0.53 15.46 2.83
CA LEU A 59 -0.66 15.48 3.71
C LEU A 59 -1.96 15.88 3.00
N ARG A 60 -1.84 16.64 1.90
CA ARG A 60 -2.98 17.03 1.05
C ARG A 60 -3.48 15.91 0.14
N ALA A 61 -2.71 14.83 -0.01
CA ALA A 61 -3.08 13.69 -0.87
C ALA A 61 -4.22 12.89 -0.25
N ASN A 62 -5.25 12.60 -1.03
CA ASN A 62 -6.40 11.78 -0.65
C ASN A 62 -6.07 10.30 -0.89
N VAL A 63 -5.45 9.65 0.08
CA VAL A 63 -4.93 8.28 -0.01
C VAL A 63 -5.88 7.28 0.65
N TRP A 64 -6.16 6.19 -0.06
CA TRP A 64 -6.95 5.05 0.39
C TRP A 64 -6.10 3.79 0.34
N LEU A 65 -6.18 2.97 1.38
CA LEU A 65 -5.50 1.67 1.43
C LEU A 65 -6.54 0.56 1.27
N LEU A 66 -6.29 -0.33 0.34
CA LEU A 66 -7.10 -1.54 0.19
C LEU A 66 -6.54 -2.60 1.15
N GLY A 67 -7.30 -2.94 2.19
CA GLY A 67 -6.82 -3.78 3.29
C GLY A 67 -7.76 -4.92 3.63
N ASP A 68 -7.20 -6.08 4.02
CA ASP A 68 -7.94 -7.23 4.48
C ASP A 68 -8.61 -6.95 5.84
N ARG A 69 -9.92 -7.15 5.91
CA ARG A 69 -10.71 -6.96 7.12
C ARG A 69 -10.36 -7.96 8.22
N GLU A 70 -10.01 -9.20 7.85
CA GLU A 70 -9.69 -10.26 8.81
C GLU A 70 -8.26 -10.09 9.37
N GLY A 71 -7.29 -9.77 8.51
CA GLY A 71 -5.89 -9.55 8.92
C GLY A 71 -5.72 -8.33 9.83
N THR A 72 -6.48 -7.25 9.58
CA THR A 72 -6.43 -6.02 10.39
C THR A 72 -7.34 -6.07 11.63
N GLY A 73 -8.15 -7.12 11.80
CA GLY A 73 -9.25 -7.19 12.76
C GLY A 73 -8.97 -7.90 14.07
N LYS A 74 -7.81 -8.56 14.24
CA LYS A 74 -7.54 -9.39 15.44
C LYS A 74 -7.39 -8.57 16.73
N VAL A 75 -7.00 -7.31 16.65
CA VAL A 75 -6.80 -6.44 17.82
C VAL A 75 -7.79 -5.28 17.78
N TRP A 76 -8.67 -5.20 18.78
CA TRP A 76 -9.78 -4.23 18.80
C TRP A 76 -9.35 -2.76 18.75
N TRP A 77 -8.27 -2.38 19.44
CA TRP A 77 -7.75 -1.02 19.43
C TRP A 77 -7.13 -0.65 18.08
N TRP A 78 -6.58 -1.64 17.36
CA TRP A 78 -6.04 -1.46 16.02
C TRP A 78 -7.13 -1.10 15.01
N ARG A 79 -8.29 -1.76 15.12
CA ARG A 79 -9.47 -1.39 14.35
C ARG A 79 -9.92 0.05 14.65
N ALA A 80 -9.79 0.49 15.90
CA ALA A 80 -10.10 1.86 16.31
C ALA A 80 -9.12 2.85 15.66
N VAL A 81 -7.81 2.54 15.65
CA VAL A 81 -6.78 3.35 14.98
C VAL A 81 -7.04 3.43 13.48
N LEU A 82 -7.24 2.30 12.80
CA LEU A 82 -7.52 2.29 11.36
C LEU A 82 -8.80 3.06 10.99
N ARG A 83 -9.84 2.96 11.82
CA ARG A 83 -11.06 3.76 11.66
C ARG A 83 -10.81 5.25 11.91
N ALA A 84 -10.00 5.59 12.90
CA ALA A 84 -9.63 6.98 13.18
C ALA A 84 -8.80 7.59 12.04
N VAL A 85 -7.89 6.81 11.46
CA VAL A 85 -7.12 7.19 10.26
C VAL A 85 -8.06 7.34 9.05
N GLY A 86 -9.15 6.55 8.97
CA GLY A 86 -10.24 6.71 8.00
C GLY A 86 -9.90 6.47 6.54
N ILE A 87 -8.79 5.78 6.27
CA ILE A 87 -8.23 5.62 4.91
C ILE A 87 -8.27 4.17 4.38
N VAL A 88 -8.85 3.23 5.12
CA VAL A 88 -8.90 1.82 4.72
C VAL A 88 -10.20 1.47 4.04
N ILE A 89 -10.11 0.90 2.83
CA ILE A 89 -11.22 0.23 2.14
C ILE A 89 -11.13 -1.25 2.51
N PRO A 90 -12.07 -1.79 3.30
CA PRO A 90 -12.01 -3.18 3.74
C PRO A 90 -12.32 -4.15 2.60
N ILE A 91 -11.53 -5.21 2.46
CA ILE A 91 -11.78 -6.37 1.62
C ILE A 91 -12.13 -7.54 2.53
N GLU A 92 -13.13 -8.33 2.16
CA GLU A 92 -13.43 -9.64 2.76
C GLU A 92 -13.20 -10.73 1.72
N ARG A 93 -12.14 -11.51 1.87
CA ARG A 93 -11.75 -12.55 0.89
C ARG A 93 -12.68 -13.76 0.87
N THR A 94 -13.49 -13.93 1.91
CA THR A 94 -14.43 -15.04 2.05
C THR A 94 -15.77 -14.79 1.40
N SER A 95 -16.07 -13.56 0.97
CA SER A 95 -17.37 -13.18 0.42
C SER A 95 -17.25 -12.50 -0.94
N THR A 96 -17.79 -13.12 -1.97
CA THR A 96 -17.86 -12.54 -3.33
C THR A 96 -18.64 -11.22 -3.38
N THR A 97 -19.59 -11.02 -2.48
CA THR A 97 -20.38 -9.78 -2.39
C THR A 97 -19.56 -8.65 -1.77
N ALA A 98 -18.79 -8.93 -0.73
CA ALA A 98 -17.92 -7.95 -0.10
C ALA A 98 -16.76 -7.54 -1.04
N ASP A 99 -16.20 -8.48 -1.80
CA ASP A 99 -15.21 -8.18 -2.82
C ASP A 99 -15.74 -7.23 -3.89
N ARG A 100 -16.97 -7.45 -4.37
CA ARG A 100 -17.64 -6.54 -5.33
C ARG A 100 -17.83 -5.15 -4.73
N ALA A 101 -18.23 -5.04 -3.45
CA ALA A 101 -18.39 -3.77 -2.77
C ALA A 101 -17.06 -3.03 -2.61
N ALA A 102 -15.97 -3.74 -2.28
CA ALA A 102 -14.63 -3.19 -2.18
C ALA A 102 -14.13 -2.67 -3.54
N ILE A 103 -14.31 -3.45 -4.61
CA ILE A 103 -13.99 -3.04 -6.00
C ILE A 103 -14.77 -1.78 -6.37
N ALA A 104 -16.09 -1.76 -6.16
CA ALA A 104 -16.94 -0.61 -6.47
C ALA A 104 -16.53 0.64 -5.68
N THR A 105 -16.13 0.47 -4.40
CA THR A 105 -15.65 1.58 -3.56
C THR A 105 -14.31 2.10 -4.04
N THR A 106 -13.40 1.20 -4.43
CA THR A 106 -12.10 1.55 -5.03
C THR A 106 -12.27 2.35 -6.32
N LEU A 107 -13.11 1.87 -7.22
CA LEU A 107 -13.38 2.58 -8.49
C LEU A 107 -13.95 3.97 -8.23
N ARG A 108 -14.93 4.10 -7.33
CA ARG A 108 -15.48 5.41 -6.94
C ARG A 108 -14.45 6.33 -6.31
N ALA A 109 -13.50 5.80 -5.54
CA ALA A 109 -12.42 6.59 -4.96
C ALA A 109 -11.50 7.15 -6.07
N LEU A 110 -11.13 6.33 -7.05
CA LEU A 110 -10.35 6.74 -8.22
C LEU A 110 -11.11 7.75 -9.09
N GLU A 111 -12.38 7.52 -9.42
CA GLU A 111 -13.23 8.44 -10.18
C GLU A 111 -13.33 9.84 -9.57
N ARG A 112 -13.20 9.93 -8.23
CA ARG A 112 -13.19 11.20 -7.50
C ARG A 112 -11.80 11.82 -7.34
N GLY A 113 -10.82 11.34 -8.10
CA GLY A 113 -9.45 11.85 -8.04
C GLY A 113 -8.66 11.37 -6.81
N GLY A 114 -9.08 10.28 -6.17
CA GLY A 114 -8.35 9.68 -5.06
C GLY A 114 -7.11 8.91 -5.51
N ILE A 115 -6.22 8.66 -4.55
CA ILE A 115 -5.07 7.77 -4.69
C ILE A 115 -5.40 6.49 -3.95
N VAL A 116 -5.42 5.36 -4.65
CA VAL A 116 -5.71 4.05 -4.04
C VAL A 116 -4.47 3.19 -4.06
N VAL A 117 -4.06 2.71 -2.89
CA VAL A 117 -2.94 1.79 -2.70
C VAL A 117 -3.46 0.36 -2.63
N VAL A 118 -2.85 -0.50 -3.44
CA VAL A 118 -3.13 -1.93 -3.49
C VAL A 118 -1.84 -2.71 -3.26
N PHE A 119 -1.85 -3.59 -2.27
CA PHE A 119 -0.79 -4.59 -2.11
C PHE A 119 -1.13 -5.77 -3.02
N ALA A 120 -0.48 -5.81 -4.19
CA ALA A 120 -0.92 -6.63 -5.32
C ALA A 120 -0.76 -8.14 -5.09
N GLU A 121 0.13 -8.55 -4.20
CA GLU A 121 0.31 -9.96 -3.79
C GLU A 121 -0.92 -10.51 -3.05
N GLY A 122 -1.69 -9.61 -2.43
CA GLY A 122 -2.86 -9.99 -1.66
C GLY A 122 -2.54 -10.73 -0.35
N ARG A 123 -1.30 -10.87 0.05
CA ARG A 123 -0.82 -11.47 1.31
C ARG A 123 0.46 -10.79 1.75
N VAL A 124 0.79 -10.91 3.04
CA VAL A 124 2.08 -10.45 3.58
C VAL A 124 3.14 -11.51 3.31
N SER A 125 4.25 -11.15 2.67
CA SER A 125 5.37 -12.06 2.37
C SER A 125 6.20 -12.39 3.60
N ARG A 126 6.43 -11.42 4.49
CA ARG A 126 7.35 -11.51 5.65
C ARG A 126 8.81 -11.87 5.30
N VAL A 127 9.16 -11.82 4.04
CA VAL A 127 10.52 -12.08 3.55
C VAL A 127 10.98 -10.84 2.81
N GLU A 128 12.11 -10.28 3.21
CA GLU A 128 12.69 -9.11 2.55
C GLU A 128 13.02 -9.48 1.10
N SER A 129 12.84 -8.54 0.19
CA SER A 129 13.12 -8.74 -1.25
C SER A 129 12.38 -9.89 -1.91
N SER A 130 11.29 -10.35 -1.31
CA SER A 130 10.44 -11.37 -1.91
C SER A 130 9.18 -10.73 -2.50
N LEU A 131 8.97 -10.90 -3.79
CA LEU A 131 7.76 -10.46 -4.49
C LEU A 131 6.98 -11.68 -4.98
N GLY A 132 5.83 -11.92 -4.37
CA GLY A 132 4.94 -13.00 -4.77
C GLY A 132 4.13 -12.67 -6.03
N PRO A 133 3.45 -13.67 -6.61
CA PRO A 133 2.60 -13.45 -7.77
C PRO A 133 1.44 -12.51 -7.45
N PHE A 134 1.12 -11.62 -8.38
CA PHE A 134 0.04 -10.67 -8.21
C PHE A 134 -1.33 -11.31 -8.34
N ALA A 135 -2.25 -10.90 -7.45
CA ALA A 135 -3.65 -11.25 -7.57
C ALA A 135 -4.27 -10.57 -8.82
N ARG A 136 -5.20 -11.26 -9.48
CA ARG A 136 -5.87 -10.73 -10.69
C ARG A 136 -6.60 -9.41 -10.46
N GLY A 137 -6.98 -9.12 -9.23
CA GLY A 137 -7.72 -7.91 -8.85
C GLY A 137 -7.02 -6.61 -9.24
N VAL A 138 -5.68 -6.57 -9.20
CA VAL A 138 -4.92 -5.36 -9.57
C VAL A 138 -5.07 -5.03 -11.06
N GLY A 139 -4.95 -6.03 -11.94
CA GLY A 139 -5.16 -5.83 -13.39
C GLY A 139 -6.61 -5.45 -13.72
N TYR A 140 -7.57 -6.04 -13.00
CA TYR A 140 -8.99 -5.67 -13.14
C TYR A 140 -9.24 -4.20 -12.79
N LEU A 141 -8.75 -3.76 -11.63
CA LEU A 141 -8.90 -2.37 -11.18
C LEU A 141 -8.22 -1.39 -12.14
N ALA A 142 -7.03 -1.73 -12.64
CA ALA A 142 -6.29 -0.93 -13.58
C ALA A 142 -7.06 -0.71 -14.89
N LEU A 143 -7.48 -1.79 -15.54
CA LEU A 143 -8.25 -1.73 -16.80
C LEU A 143 -9.61 -1.04 -16.62
N ARG A 144 -10.32 -1.36 -15.54
CA ARG A 144 -11.66 -0.83 -15.29
C ARG A 144 -11.65 0.66 -14.96
N SER A 145 -10.64 1.13 -14.24
CA SER A 145 -10.51 2.55 -13.88
C SER A 145 -9.91 3.40 -15.00
N GLY A 146 -8.96 2.87 -15.76
CA GLY A 146 -8.13 3.64 -16.69
C GLY A 146 -7.23 4.68 -15.96
N SER A 147 -7.11 4.55 -14.63
CA SER A 147 -6.26 5.45 -13.84
C SER A 147 -4.79 5.16 -14.09
N PRO A 148 -3.90 6.16 -14.07
CA PRO A 148 -2.47 5.93 -14.06
C PRO A 148 -2.08 5.00 -12.90
N ILE A 149 -1.08 4.13 -13.13
CA ILE A 149 -0.62 3.15 -12.17
C ILE A 149 0.80 3.53 -11.76
N LEU A 150 1.07 3.60 -10.46
CA LEU A 150 2.37 3.92 -9.91
C LEU A 150 2.91 2.73 -9.12
N PRO A 151 3.97 2.06 -9.60
CA PRO A 151 4.64 1.05 -8.79
C PRO A 151 5.47 1.73 -7.70
N VAL A 152 5.38 1.21 -6.47
CA VAL A 152 6.15 1.69 -5.32
C VAL A 152 6.68 0.49 -4.55
N TRP A 153 8.00 0.38 -4.46
CA TRP A 153 8.66 -0.66 -3.65
C TRP A 153 8.86 -0.18 -2.23
N LEU A 154 8.55 -1.06 -1.27
CA LEU A 154 8.81 -0.86 0.15
C LEU A 154 9.94 -1.78 0.58
N SER A 155 10.95 -1.25 1.24
CA SER A 155 12.11 -2.00 1.71
C SER A 155 12.30 -1.82 3.21
N GLY A 156 12.82 -2.85 3.87
CA GLY A 156 13.14 -2.87 5.29
C GLY A 156 11.97 -3.22 6.21
N THR A 157 10.77 -3.51 5.68
CA THR A 157 9.56 -3.69 6.49
C THR A 157 9.27 -5.14 6.89
N ALA A 158 10.01 -6.12 6.36
CA ALA A 158 9.86 -7.53 6.72
C ALA A 158 10.32 -7.82 8.16
N GLU A 159 11.38 -7.16 8.61
CA GLU A 159 11.87 -7.21 9.98
C GLU A 159 12.07 -5.79 10.54
N LEU A 160 11.46 -5.52 11.69
CA LEU A 160 11.48 -4.19 12.32
C LEU A 160 12.27 -4.20 13.62
N TYR A 161 13.14 -3.20 13.77
CA TYR A 161 13.88 -2.93 14.99
C TYR A 161 14.21 -1.44 15.09
N LEU A 162 14.66 -0.98 16.27
CA LEU A 162 14.99 0.43 16.50
C LEU A 162 16.06 0.89 15.51
N ARG A 163 15.80 2.01 14.81
CA ARG A 163 16.69 2.63 13.81
C ARG A 163 16.89 1.80 12.53
N LYS A 164 16.04 0.77 12.30
CA LYS A 164 15.98 0.09 10.98
C LYS A 164 15.75 1.13 9.90
N GLU A 165 16.46 1.00 8.79
CA GLU A 165 16.19 1.79 7.61
C GLU A 165 14.97 1.23 6.87
N LEU A 166 13.99 2.08 6.64
CA LEU A 166 12.79 1.79 5.84
C LEU A 166 12.80 2.70 4.63
N ALA A 167 12.59 2.15 3.46
CA ALA A 167 12.60 2.93 2.24
C ALA A 167 11.30 2.81 1.44
N THR A 168 10.93 3.91 0.77
CA THR A 168 9.94 3.93 -0.30
C THR A 168 10.64 4.31 -1.60
N ILE A 169 10.55 3.46 -2.62
CA ILE A 169 11.16 3.65 -3.93
C ILE A 169 10.04 3.79 -4.94
N VAL A 170 9.95 4.97 -5.54
CA VAL A 170 8.85 5.34 -6.44
C VAL A 170 9.28 5.11 -7.87
N GLY A 171 8.54 4.27 -8.59
CA GLY A 171 8.81 3.99 -10.00
C GLY A 171 8.20 5.00 -10.96
N THR A 172 8.23 4.66 -12.23
CA THR A 172 7.63 5.47 -13.30
C THR A 172 6.15 5.15 -13.45
N PRO A 173 5.25 6.15 -13.46
CA PRO A 173 3.83 5.92 -13.68
C PRO A 173 3.57 5.30 -15.05
N ARG A 174 2.69 4.30 -15.10
CA ARG A 174 2.21 3.65 -16.31
C ARG A 174 0.77 4.06 -16.59
N THR A 175 0.50 4.50 -17.81
CA THR A 175 -0.87 4.73 -18.28
C THR A 175 -1.39 3.50 -19.01
N VAL A 176 -2.60 3.08 -18.67
CA VAL A 176 -3.31 1.97 -19.31
C VAL A 176 -4.65 2.48 -19.79
N PRO A 177 -5.02 2.24 -21.06
CA PRO A 177 -6.35 2.62 -21.56
C PRO A 177 -7.45 1.97 -20.71
N LYS A 178 -8.53 2.70 -20.50
CA LYS A 178 -9.73 2.13 -19.89
C LYS A 178 -10.34 1.12 -20.87
N ASP A 179 -10.47 -0.13 -20.45
CA ASP A 179 -10.95 -1.21 -21.29
C ASP A 179 -11.81 -2.21 -20.49
N ALA A 180 -12.50 -3.09 -21.22
CA ALA A 180 -13.21 -4.20 -20.62
C ALA A 180 -12.21 -5.20 -20.01
N PRO A 181 -12.29 -5.51 -18.70
CA PRO A 181 -11.33 -6.37 -18.04
C PRO A 181 -11.57 -7.85 -18.38
N THR A 182 -11.16 -8.29 -19.56
CA THR A 182 -11.16 -9.72 -19.89
C THR A 182 -10.21 -10.47 -18.98
N LYS A 183 -10.44 -11.77 -18.80
CA LYS A 183 -9.60 -12.62 -17.94
C LYS A 183 -8.13 -12.62 -18.41
N GLU A 184 -7.92 -12.64 -19.72
CA GLU A 184 -6.59 -12.62 -20.34
C GLU A 184 -5.89 -11.27 -20.18
N ALA A 185 -6.56 -10.16 -20.55
CA ALA A 185 -6.03 -8.81 -20.42
C ALA A 185 -5.66 -8.49 -18.96
N THR A 186 -6.50 -8.87 -18.02
CA THR A 186 -6.28 -8.72 -16.59
C THR A 186 -5.04 -9.47 -16.11
N ARG A 187 -4.85 -10.71 -16.56
CA ARG A 187 -3.66 -11.52 -16.23
C ARG A 187 -2.40 -10.95 -16.85
N LYS A 188 -2.44 -10.59 -18.13
CA LYS A 188 -1.30 -10.00 -18.85
C LYS A 188 -0.84 -8.71 -18.17
N LEU A 189 -1.78 -7.83 -17.82
CA LEU A 189 -1.45 -6.57 -17.14
C LEU A 189 -0.88 -6.83 -15.74
N ALA A 190 -1.40 -7.79 -14.98
CA ALA A 190 -0.87 -8.13 -13.66
C ALA A 190 0.60 -8.60 -13.75
N LEU A 191 1.00 -9.34 -14.78
CA LEU A 191 2.40 -9.72 -15.01
C LEU A 191 3.27 -8.51 -15.34
N VAL A 192 2.81 -7.61 -16.21
CA VAL A 192 3.54 -6.39 -16.54
C VAL A 192 3.76 -5.52 -15.30
N LEU A 193 2.74 -5.37 -14.45
CA LEU A 193 2.83 -4.59 -13.21
C LEU A 193 3.75 -5.25 -12.18
N HIS A 194 3.77 -6.59 -12.14
CA HIS A 194 4.71 -7.35 -11.32
C HIS A 194 6.15 -7.04 -11.73
N ASP A 195 6.46 -7.10 -13.03
CA ASP A 195 7.79 -6.82 -13.56
C ASP A 195 8.19 -5.35 -13.33
N ASP A 196 7.27 -4.41 -13.50
CA ASP A 196 7.51 -2.99 -13.21
C ASP A 196 7.88 -2.77 -11.74
N LEU A 197 7.21 -3.48 -10.82
CA LEU A 197 7.50 -3.38 -9.39
C LEU A 197 8.82 -4.10 -9.04
N ALA A 198 9.07 -5.28 -9.60
CA ALA A 198 10.29 -6.06 -9.36
C ALA A 198 11.56 -5.29 -9.73
N ARG A 199 11.51 -4.46 -10.80
CA ARG A 199 12.65 -3.62 -11.21
C ARG A 199 13.01 -2.53 -10.20
N LEU A 200 12.16 -2.24 -9.24
CA LEU A 200 12.41 -1.24 -8.19
C LEU A 200 13.09 -1.85 -6.97
N GLU A 201 13.25 -3.16 -6.93
CA GLU A 201 13.96 -3.83 -5.84
C GLU A 201 15.39 -3.29 -5.75
N PRO A 202 15.82 -2.79 -4.56
CA PRO A 202 17.18 -2.30 -4.40
C PRO A 202 18.17 -3.46 -4.47
N SER A 203 19.26 -3.28 -5.22
CA SER A 203 20.37 -4.23 -5.30
C SER A 203 21.18 -4.30 -4.01
N ASP A 204 21.21 -3.18 -3.28
CA ASP A 204 21.98 -3.05 -2.04
C ASP A 204 21.04 -2.94 -0.85
N HIS A 205 21.24 -3.81 0.12
CA HIS A 205 20.59 -3.73 1.43
C HIS A 205 21.55 -3.12 2.45
N ALA A 206 21.04 -2.19 3.27
CA ALA A 206 21.84 -1.63 4.35
C ALA A 206 22.40 -2.74 5.25
N ALA A 207 23.68 -2.65 5.61
CA ALA A 207 24.30 -3.61 6.52
C ALA A 207 23.50 -3.70 7.83
N GLU A 208 23.19 -4.93 8.25
CA GLU A 208 22.43 -5.14 9.47
C GLU A 208 23.32 -5.00 10.71
N PRO A 209 22.83 -4.33 11.75
CA PRO A 209 23.59 -4.21 13.00
C PRO A 209 23.68 -5.58 13.71
N ALA A 210 24.82 -5.83 14.38
CA ALA A 210 25.03 -7.06 15.15
C ALA A 210 23.98 -7.25 16.27
N HIS A 211 23.46 -6.15 16.84
CA HIS A 211 22.42 -6.16 17.85
C HIS A 211 21.19 -5.36 17.42
N LYS A 212 20.07 -6.06 17.24
CA LYS A 212 18.78 -5.49 16.83
C LYS A 212 17.92 -5.23 18.09
N ARG A 213 17.88 -3.98 18.56
CA ARG A 213 17.02 -3.59 19.70
C ARG A 213 15.56 -3.49 19.28
N MET A 214 14.63 -3.86 20.15
CA MET A 214 13.17 -3.77 19.94
C MET A 214 12.66 -4.63 18.75
N ARG A 215 13.24 -5.81 18.52
CA ARG A 215 12.77 -6.74 17.44
C ARG A 215 11.31 -7.16 17.58
N TRP A 216 10.73 -7.05 18.76
CA TRP A 216 9.31 -7.30 19.00
C TRP A 216 8.40 -6.41 18.13
N LEU A 217 8.90 -5.28 17.62
CA LEU A 217 8.19 -4.43 16.66
C LEU A 217 7.76 -5.20 15.41
N THR A 218 8.51 -6.21 14.98
CA THR A 218 8.16 -7.05 13.82
C THR A 218 6.83 -7.77 14.01
N ASN A 219 6.54 -8.20 15.24
CA ASN A 219 5.38 -9.02 15.59
C ASN A 219 4.33 -8.23 16.40
N LEU A 220 4.26 -6.93 16.20
CA LEU A 220 3.35 -6.07 16.94
C LEU A 220 1.87 -6.36 16.59
N PHE A 221 1.61 -6.96 15.41
CA PHE A 221 0.28 -7.31 14.89
C PHE A 221 0.25 -8.66 14.17
#